data_3b0617f1c2bd69615d91d16df7718939
#
_entry.id   3b0617f1c2bd69615d91d16df7718939
#
_cell.length_a   1.000
_cell.length_b   1.000
_cell.length_c   1.000
_cell.angle_alpha   90.00
_cell.angle_beta   90.00
_cell.angle_gamma   90.00
#
_symmetry.space_group_name_H-M   'P 1'
#
loop_
_entity.id
_entity.type
_entity.pdbx_description
1 polymer ?
#
loop_
_entity_poly.entity_id
_entity_poly.type
_entity_poly.pdbx_seq_one_letter_code
_entity_poly.pdbx_strand_id
1 'polypeptide(L)'
;QMNGWSHTEMTKVDDTHYTIEIASATEAMTYKYCSGPDWKYVEKNASGSDISDRKYSAADKVAKWAAVYNPDVVVETKDIVYSVTVPEGTLACYIAGDMTSWGHKEMTKVDATHYTITLKATMEDAYKYCSDPDWKYVELKADGGDVQNRSYAENDVVEKWKAVYGEPLNVDYVLMGIAGDWTTGVPM
;
A
#
# COMPACT_ATOMS: atom_id res chain seq x y z
N GLN A 1 -1.90 5.90 -14.20
CA GLN A 1 -2.61 4.67 -14.67
C GLN A 1 -2.05 4.11 -15.99
N MET A 2 -1.23 4.85 -16.71
CA MET A 2 -0.68 4.43 -18.01
C MET A 2 0.13 3.12 -17.94
N ASN A 3 0.78 2.87 -16.83
CA ASN A 3 1.67 1.73 -16.57
C ASN A 3 1.33 0.99 -15.26
N GLY A 4 0.06 1.04 -14.82
CA GLY A 4 -0.35 0.45 -13.55
C GLY A 4 0.24 1.13 -12.30
N TRP A 5 0.60 2.41 -12.41
CA TRP A 5 1.31 3.20 -11.38
C TRP A 5 2.74 2.73 -11.06
N SER A 6 3.35 1.96 -11.97
CA SER A 6 4.78 1.69 -11.93
C SER A 6 5.58 2.91 -12.40
N HIS A 7 6.82 3.02 -11.97
CA HIS A 7 7.72 4.07 -12.45
C HIS A 7 8.32 3.69 -13.81
N THR A 8 8.30 4.64 -14.75
CA THR A 8 8.97 4.51 -16.04
C THR A 8 9.93 5.67 -16.19
N GLU A 9 11.19 5.36 -16.47
CA GLU A 9 12.24 6.37 -16.61
C GLU A 9 12.00 7.23 -17.85
N MET A 10 12.20 8.54 -17.70
CA MET A 10 12.12 9.51 -18.77
C MET A 10 13.52 9.82 -19.34
N THR A 11 13.59 10.12 -20.60
CA THR A 11 14.84 10.54 -21.25
C THR A 11 15.15 11.99 -20.89
N LYS A 12 16.33 12.22 -20.31
CA LYS A 12 16.85 13.57 -20.06
C LYS A 12 17.24 14.24 -21.37
N VAL A 13 16.66 15.39 -21.66
CA VAL A 13 17.00 16.23 -22.83
C VAL A 13 18.07 17.25 -22.46
N ASP A 14 17.90 17.93 -21.32
CA ASP A 14 18.87 18.86 -20.73
C ASP A 14 18.70 18.88 -19.19
N ASP A 15 19.32 19.83 -18.51
CA ASP A 15 19.31 19.86 -17.04
C ASP A 15 17.94 20.10 -16.41
N THR A 16 16.98 20.55 -17.19
CA THR A 16 15.62 20.88 -16.70
C THR A 16 14.49 20.22 -17.50
N HIS A 17 14.82 19.58 -18.62
CA HIS A 17 13.83 19.02 -19.52
C HIS A 17 13.99 17.50 -19.66
N TYR A 18 12.88 16.81 -19.52
CA TYR A 18 12.76 15.36 -19.71
C TYR A 18 11.59 15.04 -20.62
N THR A 19 11.71 13.98 -21.40
CA THR A 19 10.66 13.52 -22.31
C THR A 19 10.44 12.02 -22.21
N ILE A 20 9.23 11.60 -22.52
CA ILE A 20 8.88 10.18 -22.67
C ILE A 20 7.79 10.06 -23.72
N GLU A 21 7.88 9.02 -24.56
CA GLU A 21 6.82 8.65 -25.49
C GLU A 21 6.13 7.39 -24.98
N ILE A 22 4.81 7.43 -24.89
CA ILE A 22 3.97 6.31 -24.42
C ILE A 22 2.93 6.02 -25.49
N ALA A 23 3.24 5.04 -26.35
CA ALA A 23 2.43 4.72 -27.53
C ALA A 23 0.99 4.31 -27.24
N SER A 24 0.71 3.77 -26.04
CA SER A 24 -0.62 3.34 -25.63
C SER A 24 -1.37 4.34 -24.74
N ALA A 25 -0.83 5.56 -24.57
CA ALA A 25 -1.46 6.56 -23.73
C ALA A 25 -2.73 7.13 -24.38
N THR A 26 -3.75 7.40 -23.55
CA THR A 26 -4.97 8.10 -23.93
C THR A 26 -5.15 9.35 -23.08
N GLU A 27 -5.90 10.33 -23.56
CA GLU A 27 -6.18 11.57 -22.81
C GLU A 27 -6.92 11.35 -21.47
N ALA A 28 -7.57 10.20 -21.31
CA ALA A 28 -8.25 9.83 -20.08
C ALA A 28 -7.30 9.33 -18.98
N MET A 29 -6.08 8.96 -19.34
CA MET A 29 -5.08 8.44 -18.40
C MET A 29 -4.50 9.54 -17.53
N THR A 30 -4.21 9.18 -16.29
CA THR A 30 -3.60 10.08 -15.32
C THR A 30 -2.19 9.63 -14.94
N TYR A 31 -1.37 10.58 -14.51
CA TYR A 31 0.02 10.34 -14.15
C TYR A 31 0.53 11.33 -13.10
N LYS A 32 1.70 11.04 -12.56
CA LYS A 32 2.51 11.93 -11.72
C LYS A 32 3.98 11.79 -12.10
N TYR A 33 4.75 12.82 -11.78
CA TYR A 33 6.19 12.79 -11.91
C TYR A 33 6.88 12.47 -10.58
N CYS A 34 7.98 11.73 -10.66
CA CYS A 34 8.89 11.49 -9.57
C CYS A 34 10.32 11.84 -10.01
N SER A 35 11.13 12.40 -9.11
CA SER A 35 12.54 12.64 -9.39
C SER A 35 13.40 11.38 -9.28
N GLY A 36 12.82 10.25 -8.90
CA GLY A 36 13.47 8.95 -8.73
C GLY A 36 12.47 7.80 -8.76
N PRO A 37 12.94 6.55 -8.62
CA PRO A 37 12.15 5.34 -8.82
C PRO A 37 11.27 4.95 -7.62
N ASP A 38 10.83 5.92 -6.82
CA ASP A 38 10.01 5.69 -5.63
C ASP A 38 9.05 6.85 -5.38
N TRP A 39 7.87 6.59 -4.80
CA TRP A 39 6.84 7.58 -4.49
C TRP A 39 7.27 8.64 -3.46
N LYS A 40 8.29 8.39 -2.66
CA LYS A 40 8.87 9.42 -1.78
C LYS A 40 9.51 10.59 -2.52
N TYR A 41 9.79 10.42 -3.83
CA TYR A 41 10.32 11.45 -4.72
C TYR A 41 9.25 12.14 -5.57
N VAL A 42 7.97 11.97 -5.22
CA VAL A 42 6.84 12.50 -6.01
C VAL A 42 6.82 14.03 -6.04
N GLU A 43 6.23 14.54 -7.09
CA GLU A 43 6.02 15.97 -7.26
C GLU A 43 5.06 16.57 -6.22
N LYS A 44 5.32 17.84 -5.89
CA LYS A 44 4.51 18.66 -4.99
C LYS A 44 4.21 20.01 -5.64
N ASN A 45 3.22 20.73 -5.11
CA ASN A 45 3.02 22.12 -5.48
C ASN A 45 4.13 23.02 -4.88
N ALA A 46 4.13 24.29 -5.20
CA ALA A 46 5.14 25.24 -4.71
C ALA A 46 5.17 25.36 -3.18
N SER A 47 4.05 25.15 -2.49
CA SER A 47 3.99 25.14 -1.02
C SER A 47 4.46 23.83 -0.39
N GLY A 48 4.71 22.78 -1.19
CA GLY A 48 5.11 21.46 -0.71
C GLY A 48 3.96 20.49 -0.40
N SER A 49 2.73 20.88 -0.70
CA SER A 49 1.56 20.01 -0.54
C SER A 49 1.38 19.09 -1.74
N ASP A 50 0.59 18.02 -1.55
CA ASP A 50 0.22 17.11 -2.63
C ASP A 50 -0.55 17.82 -3.74
N ILE A 51 -0.39 17.32 -4.96
CA ILE A 51 -1.18 17.73 -6.12
C ILE A 51 -2.07 16.56 -6.55
N SER A 52 -3.14 16.88 -7.27
CA SER A 52 -3.95 15.86 -7.95
C SER A 52 -3.16 15.17 -9.07
N ASP A 53 -3.61 13.98 -9.47
CA ASP A 53 -3.06 13.31 -10.63
C ASP A 53 -3.21 14.17 -11.87
N ARG A 54 -2.14 14.25 -12.66
CA ARG A 54 -2.13 15.03 -13.90
C ARG A 54 -2.93 14.33 -14.98
N LYS A 55 -3.54 15.14 -15.84
CA LYS A 55 -4.02 14.73 -17.16
C LYS A 55 -3.02 15.19 -18.21
N TYR A 56 -3.06 14.57 -19.40
CA TYR A 56 -2.17 14.93 -20.48
C TYR A 56 -2.08 16.43 -20.74
N SER A 57 -0.85 16.89 -20.84
CA SER A 57 -0.49 18.25 -21.25
C SER A 57 0.77 18.15 -22.14
N ALA A 58 0.84 19.02 -23.15
CA ALA A 58 2.00 19.03 -24.06
C ALA A 58 3.30 19.49 -23.38
N ALA A 59 3.18 20.27 -22.31
CA ALA A 59 4.32 20.73 -21.53
C ALA A 59 3.91 20.93 -20.06
N ASP A 60 4.39 20.05 -19.21
CA ASP A 60 4.18 20.14 -17.78
C ASP A 60 5.36 20.83 -17.08
N LYS A 61 5.06 21.45 -15.96
CA LYS A 61 6.07 22.01 -15.06
C LYS A 61 5.90 21.43 -13.67
N VAL A 62 6.94 20.86 -13.13
CA VAL A 62 7.04 20.44 -11.73
C VAL A 62 7.55 21.60 -10.91
N ALA A 63 6.78 22.00 -9.89
CA ALA A 63 7.14 23.13 -9.05
C ALA A 63 8.13 22.74 -7.94
N LYS A 64 7.99 21.54 -7.40
CA LYS A 64 8.80 21.03 -6.29
C LYS A 64 8.73 19.51 -6.26
N TRP A 65 9.74 18.86 -5.69
CA TRP A 65 9.76 17.45 -5.35
C TRP A 65 9.54 17.25 -3.84
N ALA A 66 8.93 16.15 -3.44
CA ALA A 66 8.86 15.76 -2.02
C ALA A 66 10.27 15.53 -1.48
N ALA A 67 11.10 14.83 -2.25
CA ALA A 67 12.55 14.74 -2.09
C ALA A 67 13.19 14.67 -3.49
N VAL A 68 14.45 15.06 -3.61
CA VAL A 68 15.21 14.92 -4.86
C VAL A 68 16.02 13.62 -4.81
N TYR A 69 15.81 12.76 -5.79
CA TYR A 69 16.59 11.54 -5.92
C TYR A 69 18.03 11.86 -6.31
N ASN A 70 18.96 11.27 -5.59
CA ASN A 70 20.37 11.31 -5.93
C ASN A 70 20.87 9.86 -6.09
N PRO A 71 21.20 9.40 -7.31
CA PRO A 71 21.66 8.03 -7.54
C PRO A 71 23.01 7.71 -6.87
N ASP A 72 23.80 8.75 -6.52
CA ASP A 72 25.10 8.56 -5.86
C ASP A 72 24.96 8.35 -4.36
N VAL A 73 23.78 8.57 -3.79
CA VAL A 73 23.50 8.27 -2.39
C VAL A 73 23.14 6.81 -2.23
N VAL A 74 24.09 6.03 -1.79
CA VAL A 74 23.84 4.64 -1.38
C VAL A 74 23.16 4.68 -0.02
N VAL A 75 21.88 4.35 0.03
CA VAL A 75 21.17 4.13 1.30
C VAL A 75 21.56 2.75 1.81
N GLU A 76 22.36 2.71 2.88
CA GLU A 76 22.74 1.45 3.49
C GLU A 76 21.52 0.82 4.19
N THR A 77 21.03 -0.27 3.62
CA THR A 77 20.00 -1.09 4.25
C THR A 77 20.62 -2.16 5.13
N LYS A 78 19.97 -2.52 6.21
CA LYS A 78 20.33 -3.65 7.08
C LYS A 78 19.16 -4.61 7.21
N ASP A 79 19.42 -5.82 7.72
CA ASP A 79 18.33 -6.73 8.06
C ASP A 79 17.59 -6.18 9.27
N ILE A 80 16.32 -5.84 9.07
CA ILE A 80 15.40 -5.37 10.10
C ILE A 80 14.30 -6.41 10.27
N VAL A 81 14.08 -6.79 11.53
CA VAL A 81 12.97 -7.67 11.89
C VAL A 81 11.75 -6.81 12.21
N TYR A 82 10.68 -7.02 11.48
CA TYR A 82 9.36 -6.46 11.76
C TYR A 82 8.54 -7.51 12.49
N SER A 83 8.01 -7.14 13.65
CA SER A 83 7.15 -7.98 14.49
C SER A 83 5.85 -7.27 14.76
N VAL A 84 4.73 -7.98 14.65
CA VAL A 84 3.41 -7.39 14.82
C VAL A 84 2.46 -8.33 15.54
N THR A 85 1.70 -7.78 16.47
CA THR A 85 0.53 -8.41 17.08
C THR A 85 -0.72 -7.96 16.32
N VAL A 86 -1.55 -8.90 15.92
CA VAL A 86 -2.76 -8.67 15.13
C VAL A 86 -4.01 -9.20 15.86
N PRO A 87 -5.22 -8.78 15.46
CA PRO A 87 -6.46 -9.30 16.00
C PRO A 87 -6.55 -10.82 15.90
N GLU A 88 -7.13 -11.44 16.92
CA GLU A 88 -7.42 -12.89 16.91
C GLU A 88 -8.28 -13.25 15.69
N GLY A 89 -8.04 -14.44 15.10
CA GLY A 89 -8.71 -14.88 13.88
C GLY A 89 -8.05 -14.41 12.59
N THR A 90 -6.98 -13.58 12.65
CA THR A 90 -6.21 -13.21 11.45
C THR A 90 -5.53 -14.44 10.84
N LEU A 91 -5.85 -14.74 9.58
CA LEU A 91 -5.34 -15.92 8.87
C LEU A 91 -3.95 -15.68 8.27
N ALA A 92 -3.69 -14.48 7.76
CA ALA A 92 -2.43 -14.06 7.18
C ALA A 92 -2.16 -12.58 7.51
N CYS A 93 -0.89 -12.17 7.44
CA CYS A 93 -0.48 -10.78 7.61
C CYS A 93 0.56 -10.43 6.55
N TYR A 94 0.44 -9.26 5.97
CA TYR A 94 1.33 -8.73 4.96
C TYR A 94 1.85 -7.36 5.41
N ILE A 95 3.09 -7.07 5.07
CA ILE A 95 3.68 -5.73 5.21
C ILE A 95 3.91 -5.14 3.83
N ALA A 96 3.59 -3.85 3.68
CA ALA A 96 3.89 -3.08 2.49
C ALA A 96 4.47 -1.73 2.91
N GLY A 97 5.57 -1.32 2.31
CA GLY A 97 6.26 -0.07 2.66
C GLY A 97 7.39 0.25 1.70
N ASP A 98 8.19 1.26 2.04
CA ASP A 98 9.30 1.74 1.21
C ASP A 98 10.25 0.59 0.87
N MET A 99 10.58 -0.28 1.84
CA MET A 99 11.44 -1.43 1.69
C MET A 99 10.91 -2.51 0.71
N THR A 100 9.64 -2.47 0.37
CA THR A 100 9.00 -3.38 -0.59
C THR A 100 8.48 -2.65 -1.82
N SER A 101 8.82 -1.36 -2.00
CA SER A 101 8.23 -0.47 -3.00
C SER A 101 6.70 -0.48 -2.95
N TRP A 102 6.15 -0.57 -1.74
CA TRP A 102 4.72 -0.65 -1.43
C TRP A 102 4.00 -1.88 -1.98
N GLY A 103 4.78 -2.89 -2.42
CA GLY A 103 4.26 -4.24 -2.72
C GLY A 103 4.06 -5.04 -1.43
N HIS A 104 2.99 -5.81 -1.37
CA HIS A 104 2.66 -6.64 -0.22
C HIS A 104 3.61 -7.83 -0.10
N LYS A 105 4.23 -8.00 1.08
CA LYS A 105 5.07 -9.15 1.43
C LYS A 105 4.42 -9.91 2.58
N GLU A 106 4.21 -11.20 2.36
CA GLU A 106 3.64 -12.08 3.38
C GLU A 106 4.61 -12.26 4.56
N MET A 107 4.08 -12.15 5.76
CA MET A 107 4.81 -12.35 7.01
C MET A 107 4.66 -13.78 7.51
N THR A 108 5.66 -14.27 8.23
CA THR A 108 5.62 -15.59 8.84
C THR A 108 4.79 -15.56 10.12
N LYS A 109 3.80 -16.43 10.20
CA LYS A 109 2.98 -16.62 11.41
C LYS A 109 3.82 -17.31 12.49
N VAL A 110 3.91 -16.69 13.66
CA VAL A 110 4.60 -17.24 14.84
C VAL A 110 3.63 -17.99 15.74
N ASP A 111 2.46 -17.41 15.98
CA ASP A 111 1.35 -18.01 16.75
C ASP A 111 -0.01 -17.46 16.29
N ALA A 112 -1.04 -17.58 17.10
CA ALA A 112 -2.40 -17.18 16.74
C ALA A 112 -2.54 -15.70 16.37
N THR A 113 -1.71 -14.83 16.97
CA THR A 113 -1.81 -13.38 16.84
C THR A 113 -0.50 -12.69 16.47
N HIS A 114 0.62 -13.40 16.40
CA HIS A 114 1.92 -12.80 16.14
C HIS A 114 2.47 -13.20 14.77
N TYR A 115 2.98 -12.21 14.06
CA TYR A 115 3.64 -12.38 12.75
C TYR A 115 4.97 -11.65 12.73
N THR A 116 5.92 -12.17 11.95
CA THR A 116 7.26 -11.59 11.81
C THR A 116 7.78 -11.72 10.39
N ILE A 117 8.66 -10.81 9.98
CA ILE A 117 9.42 -10.88 8.74
C ILE A 117 10.73 -10.13 8.89
N THR A 118 11.80 -10.61 8.23
CA THR A 118 13.07 -9.89 8.13
C THR A 118 13.21 -9.33 6.71
N LEU A 119 13.43 -8.03 6.59
CA LEU A 119 13.60 -7.34 5.31
C LEU A 119 14.87 -6.48 5.32
N LYS A 120 15.46 -6.29 4.14
CA LYS A 120 16.48 -5.26 3.91
C LYS A 120 15.77 -3.89 3.90
N ALA A 121 16.05 -3.08 4.91
CA ALA A 121 15.34 -1.84 5.16
C ALA A 121 16.22 -0.81 5.87
N THR A 122 15.72 0.41 5.99
CA THR A 122 16.23 1.43 6.90
C THR A 122 15.26 1.65 8.05
N MET A 123 15.72 2.28 9.13
CA MET A 123 14.84 2.62 10.27
C MET A 123 13.85 3.74 9.93
N GLU A 124 14.04 4.41 8.79
CA GLU A 124 13.21 5.53 8.32
C GLU A 124 12.13 5.08 7.34
N ASP A 125 12.18 3.82 6.88
CA ASP A 125 11.20 3.29 5.93
C ASP A 125 9.80 3.31 6.53
N ALA A 126 8.87 3.88 5.77
CA ALA A 126 7.46 3.93 6.12
C ALA A 126 6.74 2.65 5.65
N TYR A 127 5.78 2.16 6.43
CA TYR A 127 5.05 0.93 6.09
C TYR A 127 3.64 0.87 6.69
N LYS A 128 2.87 -0.12 6.26
CA LYS A 128 1.55 -0.52 6.77
C LYS A 128 1.40 -2.03 6.75
N TYR A 129 0.42 -2.50 7.52
CA TYR A 129 0.01 -3.91 7.52
C TYR A 129 -1.31 -4.12 6.81
N CYS A 130 -1.47 -5.30 6.19
CA CYS A 130 -2.71 -5.76 5.58
C CYS A 130 -2.96 -7.24 5.97
N SER A 131 -4.22 -7.64 6.10
CA SER A 131 -4.57 -9.05 6.35
C SER A 131 -4.63 -9.90 5.07
N ASP A 132 -4.42 -9.29 3.90
CA ASP A 132 -4.32 -9.93 2.57
C ASP A 132 -3.56 -8.99 1.61
N PRO A 133 -2.99 -9.43 0.48
CA PRO A 133 -2.19 -8.62 -0.43
C PRO A 133 -3.01 -7.62 -1.26
N ASP A 134 -3.92 -6.88 -0.62
CA ASP A 134 -4.75 -5.83 -1.21
C ASP A 134 -5.06 -4.74 -0.17
N TRP A 135 -5.02 -3.47 -0.57
CA TRP A 135 -5.27 -2.31 0.30
C TRP A 135 -6.67 -2.24 0.92
N LYS A 136 -7.64 -2.99 0.40
CA LYS A 136 -8.96 -3.12 1.04
C LYS A 136 -8.91 -3.82 2.40
N TYR A 137 -7.82 -4.56 2.67
CA TYR A 137 -7.58 -5.29 3.92
C TYR A 137 -6.60 -4.58 4.86
N VAL A 138 -6.36 -3.29 4.65
CA VAL A 138 -5.40 -2.49 5.42
C VAL A 138 -5.84 -2.35 6.89
N GLU A 139 -4.86 -2.12 7.74
CA GLU A 139 -5.05 -1.83 9.16
C GLU A 139 -5.81 -0.52 9.41
N LEU A 140 -6.57 -0.51 10.49
CA LEU A 140 -7.31 0.63 11.01
C LEU A 140 -7.01 0.81 12.51
N LYS A 141 -7.28 2.00 13.03
CA LYS A 141 -7.37 2.25 14.47
C LYS A 141 -8.57 1.52 15.08
N ALA A 142 -8.60 1.37 16.39
CA ALA A 142 -9.70 0.75 17.12
C ALA A 142 -11.07 1.40 16.83
N ASP A 143 -11.10 2.72 16.63
CA ASP A 143 -12.30 3.48 16.26
C ASP A 143 -12.72 3.33 14.79
N GLY A 144 -11.92 2.62 13.98
CA GLY A 144 -12.14 2.43 12.56
C GLY A 144 -11.56 3.53 11.68
N GLY A 145 -10.86 4.50 12.25
CA GLY A 145 -10.15 5.54 11.51
C GLY A 145 -8.88 5.01 10.84
N ASP A 146 -8.41 5.72 9.81
CA ASP A 146 -7.18 5.36 9.09
C ASP A 146 -5.93 5.48 9.98
N VAL A 147 -5.06 4.49 9.91
CA VAL A 147 -3.71 4.55 10.48
C VAL A 147 -2.81 5.31 9.51
N GLN A 148 -1.97 6.22 10.00
CA GLN A 148 -0.91 6.82 9.21
C GLN A 148 0.16 5.76 8.87
N ASN A 149 1.01 6.03 7.88
CA ASN A 149 2.15 5.17 7.64
C ASN A 149 2.98 5.06 8.92
N ARG A 150 3.35 3.83 9.27
CA ARG A 150 4.17 3.55 10.43
C ARG A 150 5.63 3.90 10.17
N SER A 151 6.34 4.23 11.22
CA SER A 151 7.80 4.20 11.30
C SER A 151 8.21 2.99 12.13
N TYR A 152 9.45 2.51 12.00
CA TYR A 152 9.92 1.32 12.69
C TYR A 152 9.64 1.36 14.20
N ALA A 153 9.07 0.27 14.69
CA ALA A 153 8.94 -0.07 16.09
C ALA A 153 9.32 -1.53 16.30
N GLU A 154 9.87 -1.86 17.47
CA GLU A 154 10.31 -3.23 17.77
C GLU A 154 9.15 -4.22 17.76
N ASN A 155 7.98 -3.78 18.25
CA ASN A 155 6.74 -4.56 18.26
C ASN A 155 5.58 -3.64 17.91
N ASP A 156 4.93 -3.93 16.81
CA ASP A 156 3.72 -3.22 16.39
C ASP A 156 2.45 -3.92 16.88
N VAL A 157 1.38 -3.16 16.96
CA VAL A 157 0.04 -3.69 17.22
C VAL A 157 -0.92 -3.18 16.17
N VAL A 158 -1.62 -4.08 15.50
CA VAL A 158 -2.77 -3.79 14.66
C VAL A 158 -4.03 -3.99 15.49
N GLU A 159 -4.80 -2.94 15.70
CA GLU A 159 -6.00 -2.97 16.53
C GLU A 159 -7.21 -3.53 15.77
N LYS A 160 -7.26 -3.27 14.46
CA LYS A 160 -8.40 -3.64 13.61
C LYS A 160 -7.98 -3.73 12.15
N TRP A 161 -8.63 -4.59 11.39
CA TRP A 161 -8.56 -4.64 9.93
C TRP A 161 -9.76 -3.92 9.30
N LYS A 162 -9.58 -3.29 8.17
CA LYS A 162 -10.68 -2.74 7.35
C LYS A 162 -11.59 -3.84 6.82
N ALA A 163 -11.00 -4.97 6.44
CA ALA A 163 -11.67 -6.24 6.16
C ALA A 163 -10.69 -7.37 6.53
N VAL A 164 -11.19 -8.54 6.87
CA VAL A 164 -10.38 -9.74 7.12
C VAL A 164 -10.59 -10.71 5.96
N TYR A 165 -9.47 -11.14 5.37
CA TYR A 165 -9.51 -12.14 4.29
C TYR A 165 -9.88 -13.51 4.86
N GLY A 166 -10.80 -14.18 4.21
CA GLY A 166 -11.21 -15.53 4.60
C GLY A 166 -12.06 -15.60 5.86
N GLU A 167 -12.55 -14.44 6.40
CA GLU A 167 -13.67 -14.55 7.33
C GLU A 167 -14.78 -15.34 6.65
N PRO A 168 -15.24 -16.44 7.23
CA PRO A 168 -16.44 -17.07 6.74
C PRO A 168 -17.51 -16.00 6.73
N LEU A 169 -18.20 -15.84 5.61
CA LEU A 169 -19.42 -15.06 5.60
C LEU A 169 -20.23 -15.60 6.77
N ASN A 170 -20.46 -14.77 7.79
CA ASN A 170 -21.36 -15.12 8.88
C ASN A 170 -22.78 -15.07 8.32
N VAL A 171 -23.05 -16.03 7.47
CA VAL A 171 -24.36 -16.28 6.91
C VAL A 171 -25.00 -17.31 7.84
N ASP A 172 -26.02 -16.88 8.56
CA ASP A 172 -26.89 -17.81 9.23
C ASP A 172 -27.55 -18.71 8.17
N TYR A 173 -26.98 -19.90 8.00
CA TYR A 173 -27.60 -20.89 7.13
C TYR A 173 -28.88 -21.36 7.80
N VAL A 174 -30.01 -21.14 7.15
CA VAL A 174 -31.30 -21.66 7.57
C VAL A 174 -31.78 -22.66 6.52
N LEU A 175 -32.23 -23.81 6.97
CA LEU A 175 -32.88 -24.77 6.11
C LEU A 175 -34.33 -24.34 5.92
N MET A 176 -34.74 -24.11 4.69
CA MET A 176 -36.10 -23.73 4.31
C MET A 176 -36.85 -24.93 3.75
N GLY A 177 -38.17 -24.96 3.93
CA GLY A 177 -39.04 -25.98 3.32
C GLY A 177 -39.15 -27.31 4.09
N ILE A 178 -38.66 -27.37 5.34
CA ILE A 178 -38.92 -28.54 6.19
C ILE A 178 -40.41 -28.59 6.51
N ALA A 179 -41.00 -29.75 6.33
CA ALA A 179 -42.43 -29.99 6.56
C ALA A 179 -43.37 -29.06 5.74
N GLY A 180 -42.89 -28.56 4.58
CA GLY A 180 -43.69 -27.70 3.71
C GLY A 180 -43.75 -26.23 4.15
N ASP A 181 -43.04 -25.84 5.19
CA ASP A 181 -42.91 -24.42 5.58
C ASP A 181 -41.73 -23.77 4.85
N TRP A 182 -42.03 -22.79 4.01
CA TRP A 182 -41.05 -22.00 3.26
C TRP A 182 -40.86 -20.61 3.83
N THR A 183 -41.51 -20.28 4.94
CA THR A 183 -41.45 -18.94 5.54
C THR A 183 -40.61 -18.88 6.81
N THR A 184 -40.41 -20.02 7.47
CA THR A 184 -39.65 -20.12 8.71
C THR A 184 -38.37 -20.93 8.49
N GLY A 185 -37.22 -20.27 8.68
CA GLY A 185 -35.94 -20.97 8.60
C GLY A 185 -35.63 -21.72 9.91
N VAL A 186 -35.00 -22.89 9.77
CA VAL A 186 -34.45 -23.65 10.90
C VAL A 186 -32.94 -23.43 10.90
N PRO A 187 -32.35 -22.95 12.00
CA PRO A 187 -30.88 -22.81 12.15
C PRO A 187 -30.21 -24.19 12.03
N MET A 188 -29.12 -24.24 11.33
CA MET A 188 -28.23 -25.40 11.20
C MET A 188 -27.07 -25.32 12.16
#